data_7ffe108ae67086a10d4314f07500a861
#
_entry.id   7ffe108ae67086a10d4314f07500a861
#
_cell.length_a   1.000
_cell.length_b   1.000
_cell.length_c   1.000
_cell.angle_alpha   90.00
_cell.angle_beta   90.00
_cell.angle_gamma   90.00
#
_symmetry.space_group_name_H-M   'P 1'
#
loop_
_entity.id
_entity.type
_entity.pdbx_description
1 polymer ?
#
loop_
_entity_poly.entity_id
_entity_poly.type
_entity_poly.pdbx_seq_one_letter_code
_entity_poly.pdbx_strand_id
1 'polypeptide(L)'
;PFTFHDKDGKLTGFDVEIIEKVAQKLGWKVEFKETAWDGMYAGLNAKRFDVIANQTNPSPERLKKYDYSAPYNYSAGVIVTKADNDSIKSFPDLKGKKSAQSATSNWSKDARDNGAIIVTVDSLAQNLGAVKQGRVDATVNDKLAVLDYFKKQPNSGLKIAVESDKKIPTGFA
;
A
#
# COMPACT_ATOMS: atom_id res chain seq x y z
N PRO A 1 -7.16 1.74 -6.63
CA PRO A 1 -8.30 0.96 -7.14
C PRO A 1 -9.03 0.20 -6.03
N PHE A 2 -8.43 0.12 -4.82
CA PHE A 2 -8.91 -0.73 -3.74
C PHE A 2 -9.95 -0.05 -2.86
N THR A 3 -9.70 1.21 -2.47
CA THR A 3 -10.59 2.03 -1.65
C THR A 3 -10.41 3.48 -2.05
N PHE A 4 -11.47 4.11 -2.52
CA PHE A 4 -11.46 5.50 -2.98
C PHE A 4 -12.89 6.05 -3.04
N HIS A 5 -13.03 7.37 -3.15
CA HIS A 5 -14.31 8.00 -3.44
C HIS A 5 -14.49 8.15 -4.95
N ASP A 6 -15.68 7.80 -5.43
CA ASP A 6 -16.06 8.05 -6.82
C ASP A 6 -16.38 9.55 -7.05
N LYS A 7 -16.80 9.88 -8.27
CA LYS A 7 -17.16 11.24 -8.65
C LYS A 7 -18.33 11.84 -7.86
N ASP A 8 -19.14 11.00 -7.25
CA ASP A 8 -20.31 11.40 -6.44
C ASP A 8 -19.98 11.41 -4.94
N GLY A 9 -18.71 11.18 -4.59
CA GLY A 9 -18.21 11.16 -3.21
C GLY A 9 -18.53 9.86 -2.45
N LYS A 10 -19.02 8.82 -3.14
CA LYS A 10 -19.30 7.52 -2.52
C LYS A 10 -18.02 6.71 -2.36
N LEU A 11 -17.81 6.15 -1.16
CA LEU A 11 -16.72 5.20 -0.91
C LEU A 11 -16.94 3.92 -1.73
N THR A 12 -15.96 3.52 -2.51
CA THR A 12 -16.01 2.38 -3.43
C THR A 12 -14.62 1.79 -3.64
N GLY A 13 -14.54 0.74 -4.42
CA GLY A 13 -13.31 0.08 -4.81
C GLY A 13 -13.34 -1.40 -4.53
N PHE A 14 -12.30 -2.10 -4.96
CA PHE A 14 -12.24 -3.55 -4.88
C PHE A 14 -12.42 -4.09 -3.45
N ASP A 15 -11.72 -3.50 -2.47
CA ASP A 15 -11.82 -3.93 -1.06
C ASP A 15 -13.19 -3.63 -0.46
N VAL A 16 -13.78 -2.49 -0.81
CA VAL A 16 -15.12 -2.10 -0.38
C VAL A 16 -16.16 -3.09 -0.89
N GLU A 17 -16.12 -3.42 -2.17
CA GLU A 17 -17.05 -4.36 -2.77
C GLU A 17 -16.88 -5.79 -2.22
N ILE A 18 -15.66 -6.25 -1.96
CA ILE A 18 -15.40 -7.57 -1.39
C ILE A 18 -15.97 -7.67 0.04
N ILE A 19 -15.68 -6.70 0.92
CA ILE A 19 -16.16 -6.76 2.30
C ILE A 19 -17.68 -6.62 2.38
N GLU A 20 -18.31 -5.81 1.51
CA GLU A 20 -19.76 -5.72 1.43
C GLU A 20 -20.40 -7.06 1.04
N LYS A 21 -19.83 -7.76 0.06
CA LYS A 21 -20.33 -9.09 -0.36
C LYS A 21 -20.13 -10.17 0.72
N VAL A 22 -19.00 -10.13 1.42
CA VAL A 22 -18.74 -11.04 2.56
C VAL A 22 -19.76 -10.77 3.66
N ALA A 23 -19.94 -9.51 4.05
CA ALA A 23 -20.89 -9.11 5.07
C ALA A 23 -22.34 -9.50 4.72
N GLN A 24 -22.74 -9.31 3.46
CA GLN A 24 -24.06 -9.73 2.98
C GLN A 24 -24.28 -11.23 3.17
N LYS A 25 -23.27 -12.06 2.85
CA LYS A 25 -23.37 -13.52 3.03
C LYS A 25 -23.42 -13.92 4.49
N LEU A 26 -22.81 -13.16 5.38
CA LEU A 26 -22.77 -13.42 6.83
C LEU A 26 -23.95 -12.77 7.58
N GLY A 27 -24.80 -12.00 6.88
CA GLY A 27 -25.90 -11.26 7.51
C GLY A 27 -25.42 -10.07 8.35
N TRP A 28 -24.24 -9.52 8.05
CA TRP A 28 -23.68 -8.39 8.77
C TRP A 28 -24.03 -7.06 8.10
N LYS A 29 -24.14 -6.02 8.91
CA LYS A 29 -24.21 -4.63 8.44
C LYS A 29 -22.81 -4.03 8.46
N VAL A 30 -22.40 -3.43 7.33
CA VAL A 30 -21.09 -2.76 7.22
C VAL A 30 -21.23 -1.27 7.55
N GLU A 31 -20.32 -0.78 8.37
CA GLU A 31 -20.10 0.65 8.58
C GLU A 31 -18.60 0.94 8.34
N PHE A 32 -18.30 1.80 7.37
CA PHE A 32 -16.92 2.15 7.04
C PHE A 32 -16.40 3.27 7.94
N LYS A 33 -15.19 3.07 8.50
CA LYS A 33 -14.43 4.06 9.27
C LYS A 33 -13.15 4.39 8.52
N GLU A 34 -13.17 5.47 7.76
CA GLU A 34 -12.00 5.92 7.03
C GLU A 34 -10.89 6.36 7.99
N THR A 35 -9.72 5.77 7.84
CA THR A 35 -8.59 5.96 8.75
C THR A 35 -7.30 6.01 7.94
N ALA A 36 -6.40 6.94 8.28
CA ALA A 36 -5.06 6.96 7.70
C ALA A 36 -4.32 5.64 7.99
N TRP A 37 -3.51 5.16 7.04
CA TRP A 37 -2.84 3.87 7.12
C TRP A 37 -2.17 3.61 8.47
N ASP A 38 -1.36 4.56 8.94
CA ASP A 38 -0.60 4.40 10.18
C ASP A 38 -1.46 4.33 11.45
N GLY A 39 -2.75 4.69 11.34
CA GLY A 39 -3.74 4.58 12.43
C GLY A 39 -4.57 3.29 12.42
N MET A 40 -4.51 2.47 11.36
CA MET A 40 -5.44 1.34 11.20
C MET A 40 -5.26 0.26 12.26
N TYR A 41 -4.07 -0.24 12.47
CA TYR A 41 -3.84 -1.28 13.49
C TYR A 41 -4.04 -0.76 14.91
N ALA A 42 -3.71 0.49 15.19
CA ALA A 42 -4.02 1.12 16.47
C ALA A 42 -5.53 1.23 16.70
N GLY A 43 -6.30 1.55 15.65
CA GLY A 43 -7.76 1.59 15.68
C GLY A 43 -8.37 0.21 15.93
N LEU A 44 -7.88 -0.84 15.28
CA LEU A 44 -8.30 -2.21 15.52
C LEU A 44 -8.02 -2.64 16.97
N ASN A 45 -6.82 -2.40 17.48
CA ASN A 45 -6.46 -2.68 18.87
C ASN A 45 -7.34 -1.92 19.90
N ALA A 46 -7.69 -0.68 19.57
CA ALA A 46 -8.57 0.14 20.40
C ALA A 46 -10.08 -0.18 20.21
N LYS A 47 -10.41 -1.21 19.42
CA LYS A 47 -11.79 -1.61 19.09
C LYS A 47 -12.64 -0.48 18.50
N ARG A 48 -12.02 0.43 17.75
CA ARG A 48 -12.76 1.48 17.04
C ARG A 48 -13.47 0.93 15.79
N PHE A 49 -13.02 -0.20 15.29
CA PHE A 49 -13.64 -1.01 14.24
C PHE A 49 -13.17 -2.48 14.41
N ASP A 50 -13.84 -3.39 13.75
CA ASP A 50 -13.69 -4.83 13.94
C ASP A 50 -12.80 -5.49 12.90
N VAL A 51 -12.62 -4.87 11.73
CA VAL A 51 -11.90 -5.44 10.57
C VAL A 51 -11.17 -4.32 9.83
N ILE A 52 -9.97 -4.62 9.34
CA ILE A 52 -9.28 -3.77 8.37
C ILE A 52 -9.45 -4.38 6.97
N ALA A 53 -10.14 -3.66 6.10
CA ALA A 53 -10.36 -4.03 4.71
C ALA A 53 -9.65 -3.04 3.78
N ASN A 54 -8.32 -3.10 3.72
CA ASN A 54 -7.50 -2.18 2.93
C ASN A 54 -6.15 -2.78 2.54
N GLN A 55 -6.16 -3.83 1.73
CA GLN A 55 -4.96 -4.49 1.18
C GLN A 55 -3.89 -4.79 2.23
N THR A 56 -4.31 -5.32 3.39
CA THR A 56 -3.37 -5.70 4.45
C THR A 56 -2.69 -7.02 4.12
N ASN A 57 -1.38 -7.05 4.29
CA ASN A 57 -0.58 -8.26 4.05
C ASN A 57 -0.26 -8.94 5.38
N PRO A 58 -0.50 -10.25 5.52
CA PRO A 58 -0.06 -11.02 6.67
C PRO A 58 1.47 -11.14 6.67
N SER A 59 2.14 -10.38 7.52
CA SER A 59 3.56 -10.57 7.82
C SER A 59 3.74 -11.44 9.06
N PRO A 60 4.90 -12.08 9.27
CA PRO A 60 5.16 -12.85 10.48
C PRO A 60 4.92 -12.05 11.77
N GLU A 61 5.27 -10.77 11.78
CA GLU A 61 5.05 -9.87 12.92
C GLU A 61 3.57 -9.57 13.14
N ARG A 62 2.80 -9.38 12.06
CA ARG A 62 1.36 -9.12 12.12
C ARG A 62 0.59 -10.36 12.54
N LEU A 63 0.94 -11.54 12.02
CA LEU A 63 0.31 -12.81 12.37
C LEU A 63 0.49 -13.22 13.85
N LYS A 64 1.47 -12.65 14.55
CA LYS A 64 1.61 -12.82 16.01
C LYS A 64 0.58 -12.04 16.83
N LYS A 65 -0.09 -11.05 16.21
CA LYS A 65 -0.97 -10.10 16.91
C LYS A 65 -2.38 -10.05 16.36
N TYR A 66 -2.58 -10.49 15.12
CA TYR A 66 -3.84 -10.34 14.39
C TYR A 66 -4.16 -11.62 13.64
N ASP A 67 -5.42 -11.98 13.64
CA ASP A 67 -5.96 -12.98 12.73
C ASP A 67 -6.18 -12.39 11.34
N TYR A 68 -6.07 -13.23 10.33
CA TYR A 68 -6.28 -12.85 8.94
C TYR A 68 -7.27 -13.79 8.27
N SER A 69 -8.09 -13.23 7.40
CA SER A 69 -8.91 -14.04 6.49
C SER A 69 -8.04 -14.85 5.52
N ALA A 70 -8.65 -15.81 4.83
CA ALA A 70 -8.05 -16.37 3.63
C ALA A 70 -7.69 -15.22 2.66
N PRO A 71 -6.60 -15.34 1.89
CA PRO A 71 -6.23 -14.33 0.90
C PRO A 71 -7.32 -14.17 -0.17
N TYR A 72 -7.66 -12.94 -0.47
CA TYR A 72 -8.59 -12.61 -1.56
C TYR A 72 -7.89 -11.92 -2.75
N ASN A 73 -6.63 -11.55 -2.60
CA ASN A 73 -5.80 -10.97 -3.65
C ASN A 73 -4.33 -11.32 -3.45
N TYR A 74 -3.56 -11.27 -4.54
CA TYR A 74 -2.11 -11.41 -4.54
C TYR A 74 -1.52 -10.30 -5.39
N SER A 75 -0.50 -9.61 -4.88
CA SER A 75 0.20 -8.55 -5.58
C SER A 75 1.71 -8.67 -5.37
N ALA A 76 2.47 -7.81 -6.01
CA ALA A 76 3.92 -7.74 -5.85
C ALA A 76 4.32 -6.33 -5.38
N GLY A 77 5.45 -6.23 -4.68
CA GLY A 77 6.08 -4.96 -4.40
C GLY A 77 6.80 -4.43 -5.63
N VAL A 78 6.72 -3.14 -5.87
CA VAL A 78 7.47 -2.46 -6.94
C VAL A 78 8.23 -1.27 -6.39
N ILE A 79 9.41 -1.00 -6.97
CA ILE A 79 10.15 0.23 -6.74
C ILE A 79 9.78 1.21 -7.84
N VAL A 80 9.32 2.39 -7.45
CA VAL A 80 9.03 3.50 -8.36
C VAL A 80 10.10 4.56 -8.25
N THR A 81 10.60 5.02 -9.39
CA THR A 81 11.58 6.09 -9.52
C THR A 81 11.12 7.13 -10.54
N LYS A 82 11.87 8.23 -10.68
CA LYS A 82 11.73 9.10 -11.86
C LYS A 82 12.08 8.30 -13.12
N ALA A 83 11.43 8.65 -14.24
CA ALA A 83 11.61 7.94 -15.50
C ALA A 83 13.05 7.97 -16.02
N ASP A 84 13.80 9.05 -15.73
CA ASP A 84 15.19 9.25 -16.10
C ASP A 84 16.22 8.70 -15.10
N ASN A 85 15.77 8.10 -14.00
CA ASN A 85 16.66 7.50 -13.00
C ASN A 85 16.95 6.03 -13.33
N ASP A 86 18.18 5.73 -13.75
CA ASP A 86 18.65 4.38 -14.07
C ASP A 86 19.57 3.78 -12.97
N SER A 87 19.66 4.42 -11.80
CA SER A 87 20.53 3.99 -10.71
C SER A 87 19.99 2.83 -9.87
N ILE A 88 18.68 2.54 -9.97
CA ILE A 88 18.01 1.49 -9.19
C ILE A 88 17.47 0.44 -10.15
N LYS A 89 18.10 -0.75 -10.14
CA LYS A 89 17.78 -1.90 -11.00
C LYS A 89 17.41 -3.16 -10.20
N SER A 90 17.57 -3.09 -8.88
CA SER A 90 17.25 -4.16 -7.93
C SER A 90 16.87 -3.59 -6.58
N PHE A 91 16.26 -4.39 -5.70
CA PHE A 91 15.96 -3.95 -4.32
C PHE A 91 17.21 -3.56 -3.53
N PRO A 92 18.35 -4.31 -3.60
CA PRO A 92 19.60 -3.89 -2.93
C PRO A 92 20.14 -2.52 -3.35
N ASP A 93 19.81 -2.03 -4.53
CA ASP A 93 20.22 -0.70 -5.00
C ASP A 93 19.54 0.45 -4.22
N LEU A 94 18.57 0.15 -3.38
CA LEU A 94 17.97 1.10 -2.43
C LEU A 94 18.95 1.51 -1.32
N LYS A 95 20.05 0.81 -1.12
CA LYS A 95 21.03 1.11 -0.07
C LYS A 95 21.54 2.56 -0.18
N GLY A 96 21.35 3.32 0.89
CA GLY A 96 21.73 4.74 0.97
C GLY A 96 20.84 5.68 0.17
N LYS A 97 19.82 5.19 -0.55
CA LYS A 97 18.85 6.01 -1.26
C LYS A 97 17.72 6.46 -0.33
N LYS A 98 17.18 7.65 -0.57
CA LYS A 98 15.98 8.13 0.13
C LYS A 98 14.74 7.50 -0.47
N SER A 99 13.90 6.90 0.38
CA SER A 99 12.62 6.29 -0.02
C SER A 99 11.47 6.88 0.79
N ALA A 100 10.47 7.44 0.09
CA ALA A 100 9.26 7.94 0.74
C ALA A 100 8.33 6.77 1.07
N GLN A 101 7.87 6.67 2.33
CA GLN A 101 7.09 5.53 2.83
C GLN A 101 6.13 5.96 3.95
N SER A 102 5.01 5.25 4.09
CA SER A 102 4.22 5.31 5.33
C SER A 102 4.95 4.54 6.44
N ALA A 103 4.92 5.04 7.66
CA ALA A 103 5.79 4.56 8.75
C ALA A 103 5.59 3.07 9.07
N THR A 104 4.35 2.58 9.05
CA THR A 104 3.95 1.23 9.49
C THR A 104 3.72 0.24 8.35
N SER A 105 3.95 0.65 7.08
CA SER A 105 3.73 -0.24 5.95
C SER A 105 4.81 -1.34 5.86
N ASN A 106 4.42 -2.52 5.35
CA ASN A 106 5.39 -3.56 5.01
C ASN A 106 6.38 -3.11 3.92
N TRP A 107 5.95 -2.22 3.03
CA TRP A 107 6.81 -1.63 2.01
C TRP A 107 7.91 -0.75 2.60
N SER A 108 7.62 -0.04 3.71
CA SER A 108 8.62 0.70 4.47
C SER A 108 9.65 -0.26 5.08
N LYS A 109 9.18 -1.41 5.60
CA LYS A 109 10.07 -2.45 6.10
C LYS A 109 10.97 -2.99 5.00
N ASP A 110 10.40 -3.33 3.84
CA ASP A 110 11.16 -3.86 2.70
C ASP A 110 12.22 -2.85 2.22
N ALA A 111 11.86 -1.57 2.11
CA ALA A 111 12.81 -0.52 1.75
C ALA A 111 13.95 -0.40 2.78
N ARG A 112 13.61 -0.42 4.07
CA ARG A 112 14.59 -0.33 5.18
C ARG A 112 15.51 -1.54 5.23
N ASP A 113 14.96 -2.75 5.05
CA ASP A 113 15.73 -4.00 5.04
C ASP A 113 16.74 -4.04 3.87
N ASN A 114 16.47 -3.30 2.79
CA ASN A 114 17.39 -3.07 1.68
C ASN A 114 18.27 -1.82 1.83
N GLY A 115 18.32 -1.24 3.02
CA GLY A 115 19.24 -0.15 3.36
C GLY A 115 18.82 1.24 2.93
N ALA A 116 17.54 1.44 2.55
CA ALA A 116 17.02 2.76 2.22
C ALA A 116 16.91 3.67 3.45
N ILE A 117 17.10 4.95 3.23
CA ILE A 117 16.82 6.01 4.20
C ILE A 117 15.34 6.38 4.07
N ILE A 118 14.54 6.08 5.08
CA ILE A 118 13.10 6.30 5.05
C ILE A 118 12.76 7.78 5.31
N VAL A 119 11.97 8.34 4.40
CA VAL A 119 11.30 9.65 4.56
C VAL A 119 9.81 9.36 4.73
N THR A 120 9.30 9.61 5.93
CA THR A 120 7.89 9.29 6.25
C THR A 120 6.93 10.29 5.61
N VAL A 121 5.91 9.76 4.95
CA VAL A 121 4.76 10.51 4.41
C VAL A 121 3.48 9.67 4.54
N ASP A 122 2.32 10.32 4.45
CA ASP A 122 1.06 9.70 4.91
C ASP A 122 0.33 8.87 3.84
N SER A 123 0.65 9.02 2.56
CA SER A 123 -0.10 8.37 1.48
C SER A 123 0.73 8.01 0.25
N LEU A 124 0.24 7.05 -0.55
CA LEU A 124 0.86 6.71 -1.84
C LEU A 124 1.00 7.94 -2.77
N ALA A 125 -0.02 8.79 -2.82
CA ALA A 125 0.03 9.99 -3.66
C ALA A 125 1.16 10.93 -3.22
N GLN A 126 1.37 11.08 -1.92
CA GLN A 126 2.48 11.88 -1.37
C GLN A 126 3.83 11.20 -1.62
N ASN A 127 3.92 9.85 -1.49
CA ASN A 127 5.13 9.09 -1.84
C ASN A 127 5.55 9.37 -3.28
N LEU A 128 4.63 9.17 -4.23
CA LEU A 128 4.88 9.39 -5.65
C LEU A 128 5.16 10.85 -5.99
N GLY A 129 4.48 11.77 -5.31
CA GLY A 129 4.73 13.21 -5.42
C GLY A 129 6.14 13.59 -4.97
N ALA A 130 6.65 12.99 -3.88
CA ALA A 130 8.01 13.22 -3.39
C ALA A 130 9.07 12.71 -4.37
N VAL A 131 8.83 11.54 -5.00
CA VAL A 131 9.71 11.01 -6.07
C VAL A 131 9.69 11.94 -7.29
N LYS A 132 8.50 12.32 -7.75
CA LYS A 132 8.33 13.23 -8.90
C LYS A 132 9.06 14.57 -8.72
N GLN A 133 8.99 15.12 -7.50
CA GLN A 133 9.65 16.38 -7.15
C GLN A 133 11.15 16.23 -6.88
N GLY A 134 11.69 15.01 -6.90
CA GLY A 134 13.12 14.75 -6.61
C GLY A 134 13.51 14.94 -5.14
N ARG A 135 12.53 14.99 -4.22
CA ARG A 135 12.81 15.06 -2.77
C ARG A 135 13.33 13.74 -2.21
N VAL A 136 12.98 12.64 -2.85
CA VAL A 136 13.47 11.30 -2.60
C VAL A 136 13.81 10.61 -3.90
N ASP A 137 14.59 9.53 -3.83
CA ASP A 137 15.04 8.78 -5.01
C ASP A 137 13.98 7.75 -5.47
N ALA A 138 13.24 7.20 -4.53
CA ALA A 138 12.32 6.10 -4.80
C ALA A 138 11.16 6.04 -3.80
N THR A 139 10.18 5.20 -4.12
CA THR A 139 9.23 4.61 -3.16
C THR A 139 9.01 3.14 -3.49
N VAL A 140 8.72 2.33 -2.48
CA VAL A 140 8.29 0.94 -2.63
C VAL A 140 6.80 0.88 -2.32
N ASN A 141 6.01 0.23 -3.18
CA ASN A 141 4.58 0.09 -2.93
C ASN A 141 3.99 -1.09 -3.71
N ASP A 142 2.69 -1.30 -3.51
CA ASP A 142 1.92 -2.31 -4.22
C ASP A 142 1.84 -2.02 -5.72
N LYS A 143 2.09 -3.03 -6.55
CA LYS A 143 2.08 -2.92 -8.02
C LYS A 143 0.75 -2.42 -8.56
N LEU A 144 -0.37 -2.99 -8.09
CA LEU A 144 -1.69 -2.65 -8.63
C LEU A 144 -2.08 -1.21 -8.27
N ALA A 145 -1.73 -0.77 -7.06
CA ALA A 145 -1.94 0.62 -6.64
C ALA A 145 -1.13 1.60 -7.48
N VAL A 146 0.12 1.26 -7.77
CA VAL A 146 1.01 2.08 -8.63
C VAL A 146 0.51 2.13 -10.07
N LEU A 147 0.08 0.99 -10.63
CA LEU A 147 -0.48 0.94 -11.98
C LEU A 147 -1.77 1.75 -12.11
N ASP A 148 -2.64 1.74 -11.11
CA ASP A 148 -3.84 2.58 -11.08
C ASP A 148 -3.48 4.07 -11.07
N TYR A 149 -2.47 4.45 -10.29
CA TYR A 149 -1.96 5.82 -10.31
C TYR A 149 -1.46 6.22 -11.69
N PHE A 150 -0.67 5.36 -12.37
CA PHE A 150 -0.17 5.65 -13.71
C PHE A 150 -1.29 5.74 -14.75
N LYS A 151 -2.33 4.91 -14.62
CA LYS A 151 -3.52 5.01 -15.47
C LYS A 151 -4.22 6.37 -15.32
N LYS A 152 -4.29 6.90 -14.11
CA LYS A 152 -4.90 8.21 -13.81
C LYS A 152 -3.97 9.39 -14.13
N GLN A 153 -2.67 9.15 -14.12
CA GLN A 153 -1.61 10.15 -14.33
C GLN A 153 -0.58 9.64 -15.37
N PRO A 154 -0.98 9.49 -16.65
CA PRO A 154 -0.14 8.84 -17.67
C PRO A 154 1.17 9.61 -17.94
N ASN A 155 1.19 10.91 -17.69
CA ASN A 155 2.38 11.77 -17.86
C ASN A 155 3.04 12.11 -16.50
N SER A 156 3.06 11.16 -15.58
CA SER A 156 3.61 11.39 -14.23
C SER A 156 5.12 11.69 -14.21
N GLY A 157 5.86 11.25 -15.23
CA GLY A 157 7.34 11.31 -15.26
C GLY A 157 8.00 10.27 -14.35
N LEU A 158 7.23 9.24 -13.93
CA LEU A 158 7.66 8.15 -13.08
C LEU A 158 7.66 6.83 -13.85
N LYS A 159 8.41 5.84 -13.34
CA LYS A 159 8.42 4.46 -13.86
C LYS A 159 8.46 3.45 -12.71
N ILE A 160 7.97 2.25 -12.97
CA ILE A 160 8.34 1.07 -12.20
C ILE A 160 9.75 0.66 -12.63
N ALA A 161 10.73 0.84 -11.74
CA ALA A 161 12.12 0.47 -12.01
C ALA A 161 12.38 -1.01 -11.73
N VAL A 162 11.73 -1.56 -10.71
CA VAL A 162 11.91 -2.96 -10.26
C VAL A 162 10.57 -3.52 -9.81
N GLU A 163 10.32 -4.79 -10.12
CA GLU A 163 9.22 -5.58 -9.57
C GLU A 163 9.80 -6.75 -8.76
N SER A 164 9.24 -7.02 -7.58
CA SER A 164 9.61 -8.17 -6.78
C SER A 164 9.06 -9.46 -7.40
N ASP A 165 9.88 -10.52 -7.41
CA ASP A 165 9.44 -11.86 -7.81
C ASP A 165 8.46 -12.49 -6.80
N LYS A 166 8.43 -11.97 -5.57
CA LYS A 166 7.51 -12.44 -4.53
C LYS A 166 6.12 -11.87 -4.74
N LYS A 167 5.14 -12.76 -4.88
CA LYS A 167 3.74 -12.40 -4.73
C LYS A 167 3.34 -12.44 -3.26
N ILE A 168 2.74 -11.37 -2.80
CA ILE A 168 2.34 -11.19 -1.40
C ILE A 168 0.82 -11.33 -1.32
N PRO A 169 0.31 -12.21 -0.44
CA PRO A 169 -1.11 -12.36 -0.20
C PRO A 169 -1.68 -11.12 0.49
N THR A 170 -2.94 -10.84 0.24
CA THR A 170 -3.73 -9.81 0.90
C THR A 170 -4.96 -10.43 1.51
N GLY A 171 -5.23 -10.11 2.76
CA GLY A 171 -6.39 -10.57 3.52
C GLY A 171 -7.00 -9.45 4.35
N PHE A 172 -8.15 -9.69 4.93
CA PHE A 172 -8.72 -8.84 5.98
C PHE A 172 -8.02 -9.16 7.31
N ALA A 173 -7.72 -8.14 8.10
CA ALA A 173 -7.13 -8.28 9.43
C ALA A 173 -8.12 -7.88 10.51
#